data_052032872f17bdb9cb971cadab122af5
#
_entry.id   052032872f17bdb9cb971cadab122af5
#
_cell.length_a   1.000
_cell.length_b   1.000
_cell.length_c   1.000
_cell.angle_alpha   90.00
_cell.angle_beta   90.00
_cell.angle_gamma   90.00
#
_symmetry.space_group_name_H-M   'P 1'
#
loop_
_entity.id
_entity.type
_entity.pdbx_description
1 polymer ?
#
loop_
_entity_poly.entity_id
_entity_poly.type
_entity_poly.pdbx_seq_one_letter_code
_entity_poly.pdbx_strand_id
1 'polypeptide(L)'
;FDLANNYGHPSNGLAEKNFGQALKDCLGTYRDELVISTKAGYDMWPGPYGNWGSRKYLMASLDQSLTRMGLDYVDIFYHHRPDPETPIEETMGALCDIVSSGKALYVGLSNYKEEETRKAVKILKENGTPCLIHQPRYNMLERWVEDGLLSALDENGEIVVDAVRYCIDGKYACACPSISRQPIQPESK
;
A
#
# COMPACT_ATOMS: atom_id res chain seq x y z
N PHE A 1 -2.50 -10.22 4.36
CA PHE A 1 -3.69 -9.93 3.54
C PHE A 1 -3.52 -8.59 2.86
N ASP A 2 -3.70 -8.58 1.53
CA ASP A 2 -3.51 -7.39 0.71
C ASP A 2 -4.83 -6.94 0.09
N LEU A 3 -5.35 -5.81 0.56
CA LEU A 3 -6.65 -5.25 0.20
C LEU A 3 -6.49 -3.88 -0.49
N ALA A 4 -7.60 -3.31 -0.92
CA ALA A 4 -7.73 -1.91 -1.31
C ALA A 4 -9.18 -1.46 -1.15
N ASN A 5 -9.35 -0.15 -0.93
CA ASN A 5 -10.67 0.43 -0.72
C ASN A 5 -11.62 0.23 -1.92
N ASN A 6 -11.07 0.16 -3.14
CA ASN A 6 -11.83 -0.05 -4.38
C ASN A 6 -11.99 -1.51 -4.79
N TYR A 7 -11.45 -2.48 -4.03
CA TYR A 7 -11.59 -3.89 -4.38
C TYR A 7 -12.98 -4.42 -4.02
N GLY A 8 -13.48 -5.26 -4.91
CA GLY A 8 -14.75 -5.95 -4.78
C GLY A 8 -15.70 -5.72 -5.94
N HIS A 9 -16.57 -6.68 -6.17
CA HIS A 9 -17.64 -6.62 -7.16
C HIS A 9 -18.93 -7.13 -6.50
N PRO A 10 -20.07 -6.49 -6.66
CA PRO A 10 -20.39 -5.36 -7.56
C PRO A 10 -20.12 -3.96 -7.01
N SER A 11 -19.57 -3.79 -5.81
CA SER A 11 -19.36 -2.46 -5.22
C SER A 11 -17.97 -2.32 -4.62
N ASN A 12 -17.41 -1.12 -4.69
CA ASN A 12 -16.17 -0.74 -4.01
C ASN A 12 -16.29 -0.99 -2.49
N GLY A 13 -15.19 -1.43 -1.88
CA GLY A 13 -15.12 -1.73 -0.46
C GLY A 13 -15.70 -3.09 -0.04
N LEU A 14 -16.23 -3.88 -0.98
CA LEU A 14 -16.80 -5.18 -0.64
C LEU A 14 -15.73 -6.18 -0.15
N ALA A 15 -14.53 -6.14 -0.73
CA ALA A 15 -13.43 -6.99 -0.29
C ALA A 15 -13.06 -6.71 1.18
N GLU A 16 -12.96 -5.43 1.56
CA GLU A 16 -12.69 -5.03 2.96
C GLU A 16 -13.82 -5.43 3.91
N LYS A 17 -15.09 -5.30 3.49
CA LYS A 17 -16.25 -5.76 4.29
C LYS A 17 -16.23 -7.26 4.52
N ASN A 18 -15.96 -8.03 3.47
CA ASN A 18 -15.90 -9.50 3.57
C ASN A 18 -14.72 -9.92 4.45
N PHE A 19 -13.58 -9.25 4.34
CA PHE A 19 -12.44 -9.50 5.21
C PHE A 19 -12.74 -9.13 6.67
N GLY A 20 -13.39 -7.99 6.93
CA GLY A 20 -13.85 -7.60 8.25
C GLY A 20 -14.81 -8.64 8.88
N GLN A 21 -15.68 -9.23 8.06
CA GLN A 21 -16.52 -10.34 8.54
C GLN A 21 -15.68 -11.57 8.89
N ALA A 22 -14.69 -11.94 8.07
CA ALA A 22 -13.80 -13.06 8.36
C ALA A 22 -12.96 -12.82 9.64
N LEU A 23 -12.48 -11.58 9.85
CA LEU A 23 -11.82 -11.20 11.09
C LEU A 23 -12.76 -11.43 12.30
N LYS A 24 -13.98 -10.96 12.22
CA LYS A 24 -14.97 -11.13 13.30
C LYS A 24 -15.29 -12.59 13.58
N ASP A 25 -15.40 -13.42 12.55
CA ASP A 25 -15.86 -14.80 12.67
C ASP A 25 -14.76 -15.77 13.11
N CYS A 26 -13.50 -15.57 12.65
CA CYS A 26 -12.46 -16.58 12.89
C CYS A 26 -11.02 -16.07 12.99
N LEU A 27 -10.68 -14.87 12.52
CA LEU A 27 -9.31 -14.40 12.46
C LEU A 27 -8.96 -13.35 13.52
N GLY A 28 -9.94 -12.75 14.19
CA GLY A 28 -9.72 -11.62 15.10
C GLY A 28 -8.77 -11.92 16.26
N THR A 29 -8.76 -13.15 16.77
CA THR A 29 -7.83 -13.59 17.83
C THR A 29 -6.36 -13.63 17.39
N TYR A 30 -6.11 -13.58 16.08
CA TYR A 30 -4.79 -13.61 15.48
C TYR A 30 -4.36 -12.27 14.93
N ARG A 31 -5.05 -11.15 15.27
CA ARG A 31 -4.77 -9.82 14.71
C ARG A 31 -3.29 -9.47 14.74
N ASP A 32 -2.62 -9.74 15.84
CA ASP A 32 -1.22 -9.38 16.05
C ASP A 32 -0.22 -10.28 15.27
N GLU A 33 -0.69 -11.41 14.75
CA GLU A 33 0.07 -12.30 13.89
C GLU A 33 -0.15 -12.03 12.38
N LEU A 34 -1.16 -11.20 12.06
CA LEU A 34 -1.55 -10.90 10.69
C LEU A 34 -0.93 -9.60 10.20
N VAL A 35 -0.36 -9.63 9.01
CA VAL A 35 -0.03 -8.43 8.25
C VAL A 35 -1.21 -8.08 7.35
N ILE A 36 -1.85 -6.95 7.62
CA ILE A 36 -3.03 -6.48 6.90
C ILE A 36 -2.69 -5.17 6.22
N SER A 37 -2.84 -5.12 4.90
CA SER A 37 -2.65 -3.91 4.12
C SER A 37 -3.92 -3.47 3.41
N THR A 38 -4.06 -2.17 3.20
CA THR A 38 -5.06 -1.61 2.28
C THR A 38 -4.50 -0.40 1.54
N LYS A 39 -5.23 0.04 0.51
CA LYS A 39 -4.77 1.06 -0.44
C LYS A 39 -5.89 2.04 -0.75
N ALA A 40 -5.53 3.28 -1.09
CA ALA A 40 -6.43 4.27 -1.65
C ALA A 40 -5.77 5.04 -2.80
N GLY A 41 -6.54 5.39 -3.84
CA GLY A 41 -6.03 6.10 -5.02
C GLY A 41 -6.97 6.03 -6.24
N TYR A 42 -8.02 5.21 -6.18
CA TYR A 42 -9.02 5.05 -7.24
C TYR A 42 -10.38 5.59 -6.81
N ASP A 43 -11.30 5.73 -7.78
CA ASP A 43 -12.64 6.27 -7.56
C ASP A 43 -13.42 5.49 -6.49
N MET A 44 -13.89 6.19 -5.48
CA MET A 44 -14.67 5.63 -4.39
C MET A 44 -16.05 6.26 -4.24
N TRP A 45 -16.16 7.58 -4.48
CA TRP A 45 -17.41 8.33 -4.41
C TRP A 45 -17.39 9.53 -5.36
N PRO A 46 -18.58 10.04 -5.77
CA PRO A 46 -18.66 11.23 -6.61
C PRO A 46 -18.12 12.49 -5.91
N GLY A 47 -17.50 13.36 -6.69
CA GLY A 47 -17.01 14.66 -6.22
C GLY A 47 -15.49 14.79 -6.25
N PRO A 48 -14.97 15.99 -5.97
CA PRO A 48 -13.55 16.33 -6.17
C PRO A 48 -12.59 15.62 -5.22
N TYR A 49 -13.11 15.04 -4.13
CA TYR A 49 -12.30 14.34 -3.11
C TYR A 49 -12.64 12.86 -3.04
N GLY A 50 -13.19 12.28 -4.10
CA GLY A 50 -13.53 10.85 -4.14
C GLY A 50 -12.51 9.97 -4.85
N ASN A 51 -11.35 10.52 -5.24
CA ASN A 51 -10.34 9.87 -6.06
C ASN A 51 -8.94 10.46 -5.80
N TRP A 52 -7.89 9.81 -6.33
CA TRP A 52 -6.50 10.26 -6.39
C TRP A 52 -5.76 10.29 -5.05
N GLY A 53 -5.02 11.37 -4.75
CA GLY A 53 -4.04 11.39 -3.67
C GLY A 53 -4.13 12.60 -2.74
N SER A 54 -5.21 13.42 -2.82
CA SER A 54 -5.35 14.57 -1.91
C SER A 54 -5.37 14.09 -0.44
N ARG A 55 -4.84 14.92 0.45
CA ARG A 55 -4.86 14.67 1.90
C ARG A 55 -6.25 14.30 2.39
N LYS A 56 -7.26 15.05 1.98
CA LYS A 56 -8.66 14.80 2.38
C LYS A 56 -9.15 13.43 1.93
N TYR A 57 -8.84 13.03 0.70
CA TYR A 57 -9.23 11.74 0.16
C TYR A 57 -8.53 10.59 0.90
N LEU A 58 -7.22 10.67 1.13
CA LEU A 58 -6.46 9.59 1.77
C LEU A 58 -6.89 9.36 3.21
N MET A 59 -7.04 10.44 3.99
CA MET A 59 -7.51 10.36 5.38
C MET A 59 -8.92 9.75 5.48
N ALA A 60 -9.86 10.26 4.68
CA ALA A 60 -11.23 9.76 4.66
C ALA A 60 -11.32 8.30 4.17
N SER A 61 -10.51 7.95 3.17
CA SER A 61 -10.45 6.58 2.63
C SER A 61 -9.99 5.58 3.66
N LEU A 62 -8.92 5.90 4.41
CA LEU A 62 -8.43 5.01 5.46
C LEU A 62 -9.46 4.85 6.59
N ASP A 63 -10.09 5.93 7.05
CA ASP A 63 -11.13 5.86 8.07
C ASP A 63 -12.30 4.96 7.66
N GLN A 64 -12.72 5.08 6.40
CA GLN A 64 -13.75 4.21 5.83
C GLN A 64 -13.29 2.74 5.73
N SER A 65 -12.02 2.51 5.34
CA SER A 65 -11.42 1.17 5.25
C SER A 65 -11.37 0.50 6.62
N LEU A 66 -10.88 1.20 7.63
CA LEU A 66 -10.85 0.72 9.02
C LEU A 66 -12.26 0.39 9.53
N THR A 67 -13.22 1.25 9.25
CA THR A 67 -14.64 1.00 9.60
C THR A 67 -15.19 -0.25 8.92
N ARG A 68 -14.91 -0.46 7.61
CA ARG A 68 -15.37 -1.65 6.87
C ARG A 68 -14.76 -2.94 7.41
N MET A 69 -13.49 -2.89 7.81
CA MET A 69 -12.78 -4.06 8.33
C MET A 69 -12.99 -4.28 9.85
N GLY A 70 -13.49 -3.27 10.58
CA GLY A 70 -13.63 -3.33 12.03
C GLY A 70 -12.28 -3.31 12.75
N LEU A 71 -11.33 -2.52 12.24
CA LEU A 71 -9.96 -2.39 12.74
C LEU A 71 -9.69 -0.97 13.24
N ASP A 72 -8.78 -0.83 14.20
CA ASP A 72 -8.27 0.45 14.66
C ASP A 72 -7.08 0.93 13.81
N TYR A 73 -6.32 0.00 13.22
CA TYR A 73 -5.18 0.27 12.36
C TYR A 73 -4.96 -0.84 11.32
N VAL A 74 -4.23 -0.51 10.26
CA VAL A 74 -3.65 -1.47 9.33
C VAL A 74 -2.12 -1.52 9.49
N ASP A 75 -1.50 -2.63 9.09
CA ASP A 75 -0.03 -2.71 9.14
C ASP A 75 0.60 -1.86 8.05
N ILE A 76 0.06 -1.90 6.83
CA ILE A 76 0.58 -1.11 5.72
C ILE A 76 -0.56 -0.36 5.02
N PHE A 77 -0.40 0.94 4.83
CA PHE A 77 -1.28 1.74 3.99
C PHE A 77 -0.56 2.21 2.74
N TYR A 78 -1.12 1.90 1.56
CA TYR A 78 -0.53 2.29 0.28
C TYR A 78 -1.25 3.49 -0.36
N HIS A 79 -0.48 4.40 -0.95
CA HIS A 79 -1.02 5.20 -2.04
C HIS A 79 -0.99 4.36 -3.33
N HIS A 80 -2.18 4.10 -3.89
CA HIS A 80 -2.42 3.04 -4.88
C HIS A 80 -1.89 3.37 -6.28
N ARG A 81 -1.73 4.65 -6.60
CA ARG A 81 -1.17 5.16 -7.86
C ARG A 81 -0.77 6.62 -7.71
N PRO A 82 0.22 7.12 -8.49
CA PRO A 82 0.56 8.54 -8.49
C PRO A 82 -0.64 9.41 -8.90
N ASP A 83 -0.75 10.58 -8.26
CA ASP A 83 -1.78 11.58 -8.57
C ASP A 83 -1.15 12.68 -9.44
N PRO A 84 -1.66 12.93 -10.67
CA PRO A 84 -1.11 13.96 -11.54
C PRO A 84 -1.54 15.39 -11.16
N GLU A 85 -2.55 15.56 -10.29
CA GLU A 85 -3.16 16.85 -9.97
C GLU A 85 -2.74 17.38 -8.60
N THR A 86 -2.56 16.49 -7.62
CA THR A 86 -2.15 16.87 -6.26
C THR A 86 -0.63 16.96 -6.15
N PRO A 87 -0.07 18.03 -5.58
CA PRO A 87 1.35 18.08 -5.27
C PRO A 87 1.80 16.86 -4.46
N ILE A 88 2.89 16.24 -4.87
CA ILE A 88 3.38 15.01 -4.22
C ILE A 88 3.68 15.21 -2.73
N GLU A 89 4.07 16.42 -2.35
CA GLU A 89 4.34 16.82 -0.96
C GLU A 89 3.08 16.71 -0.09
N GLU A 90 1.90 17.06 -0.64
CA GLU A 90 0.63 16.92 0.08
C GLU A 90 0.28 15.45 0.28
N THR A 91 0.41 14.65 -0.78
CA THR A 91 0.14 13.19 -0.72
C THR A 91 1.07 12.51 0.29
N MET A 92 2.37 12.77 0.21
CA MET A 92 3.35 12.17 1.13
C MET A 92 3.16 12.69 2.57
N GLY A 93 2.85 13.97 2.74
CA GLY A 93 2.50 14.53 4.04
C GLY A 93 1.27 13.87 4.67
N ALA A 94 0.26 13.53 3.86
CA ALA A 94 -0.90 12.78 4.34
C ALA A 94 -0.53 11.37 4.82
N LEU A 95 0.36 10.67 4.11
CA LEU A 95 0.86 9.36 4.54
C LEU A 95 1.64 9.45 5.86
N CYS A 96 2.46 10.49 6.05
CA CYS A 96 3.15 10.73 7.32
C CYS A 96 2.18 10.95 8.49
N ASP A 97 1.13 11.75 8.27
CA ASP A 97 0.10 11.98 9.29
C ASP A 97 -0.69 10.71 9.64
N ILE A 98 -0.95 9.86 8.66
CA ILE A 98 -1.60 8.55 8.86
C ILE A 98 -0.77 7.69 9.81
N VAL A 99 0.54 7.58 9.60
CA VAL A 99 1.42 6.83 10.51
C VAL A 99 1.49 7.50 11.88
N SER A 100 1.67 8.82 11.92
CA SER A 100 1.75 9.57 13.19
C SER A 100 0.47 9.47 14.02
N SER A 101 -0.69 9.30 13.37
CA SER A 101 -1.98 9.09 14.06
C SER A 101 -2.18 7.66 14.55
N GLY A 102 -1.27 6.74 14.26
CA GLY A 102 -1.37 5.32 14.62
C GLY A 102 -2.38 4.50 13.81
N LYS A 103 -2.91 5.05 12.71
CA LYS A 103 -3.87 4.33 11.84
C LYS A 103 -3.21 3.40 10.83
N ALA A 104 -1.90 3.54 10.62
CA ALA A 104 -1.07 2.58 9.91
C ALA A 104 0.30 2.51 10.59
N LEU A 105 0.92 1.32 10.59
CA LEU A 105 2.28 1.18 11.12
C LEU A 105 3.32 1.61 10.09
N TYR A 106 3.07 1.31 8.83
CA TYR A 106 3.96 1.60 7.72
C TYR A 106 3.20 2.16 6.52
N VAL A 107 3.92 2.81 5.63
CA VAL A 107 3.40 3.26 4.34
C VAL A 107 4.10 2.58 3.18
N GLY A 108 3.36 2.41 2.09
CA GLY A 108 3.84 1.90 0.83
C GLY A 108 3.38 2.74 -0.35
N LEU A 109 4.04 2.54 -1.48
CA LEU A 109 3.68 3.13 -2.76
C LEU A 109 3.27 2.03 -3.73
N SER A 110 2.42 2.37 -4.69
CA SER A 110 2.01 1.43 -5.73
C SER A 110 1.98 2.13 -7.09
N ASN A 111 2.50 1.45 -8.11
CA ASN A 111 2.52 1.92 -9.51
C ASN A 111 3.23 3.26 -9.76
N TYR A 112 4.04 3.74 -8.86
CA TYR A 112 4.92 4.89 -9.06
C TYR A 112 6.08 4.50 -9.98
N LYS A 113 6.39 5.34 -10.94
CA LYS A 113 7.59 5.16 -11.79
C LYS A 113 8.85 5.64 -11.06
N GLU A 114 10.01 5.40 -11.65
CA GLU A 114 11.30 5.70 -11.04
C GLU A 114 11.38 7.12 -10.47
N GLU A 115 11.14 8.15 -11.30
CA GLU A 115 11.29 9.55 -10.88
C GLU A 115 10.34 9.94 -9.75
N GLU A 116 9.09 9.52 -9.86
CA GLU A 116 8.06 9.76 -8.84
C GLU A 116 8.40 9.03 -7.54
N THR A 117 8.91 7.80 -7.63
CA THR A 117 9.35 7.01 -6.47
C THR A 117 10.50 7.71 -5.76
N ARG A 118 11.53 8.16 -6.49
CA ARG A 118 12.68 8.89 -5.89
C ARG A 118 12.22 10.13 -5.14
N LYS A 119 11.30 10.92 -5.71
CA LYS A 119 10.73 12.12 -5.07
C LYS A 119 9.93 11.76 -3.81
N ALA A 120 9.02 10.79 -3.92
CA ALA A 120 8.18 10.36 -2.83
C ALA A 120 8.99 9.82 -1.65
N VAL A 121 9.92 8.91 -1.91
CA VAL A 121 10.79 8.30 -0.88
C VAL A 121 11.62 9.35 -0.15
N LYS A 122 12.17 10.32 -0.89
CA LYS A 122 12.91 11.44 -0.30
C LYS A 122 12.05 12.23 0.68
N ILE A 123 10.83 12.63 0.27
CA ILE A 123 9.91 13.41 1.10
C ILE A 123 9.51 12.60 2.35
N LEU A 124 9.14 11.34 2.18
CA LEU A 124 8.78 10.45 3.29
C LEU A 124 9.91 10.32 4.30
N LYS A 125 11.14 10.10 3.82
CA LYS A 125 12.34 9.96 4.66
C LYS A 125 12.65 11.26 5.42
N GLU A 126 12.57 12.42 4.76
CA GLU A 126 12.78 13.73 5.37
C GLU A 126 11.75 14.04 6.47
N ASN A 127 10.55 13.46 6.38
CA ASN A 127 9.49 13.57 7.38
C ASN A 127 9.50 12.42 8.42
N GLY A 128 10.55 11.61 8.48
CA GLY A 128 10.69 10.55 9.48
C GLY A 128 9.77 9.33 9.27
N THR A 129 9.17 9.19 8.11
CA THR A 129 8.27 8.07 7.76
C THR A 129 8.80 7.37 6.51
N PRO A 130 9.84 6.53 6.61
CA PRO A 130 10.41 5.88 5.44
C PRO A 130 9.39 4.97 4.73
N CYS A 131 9.46 4.94 3.39
CA CYS A 131 8.67 4.01 2.60
C CYS A 131 9.15 2.58 2.85
N LEU A 132 8.23 1.71 3.30
CA LEU A 132 8.58 0.31 3.58
C LEU A 132 8.60 -0.54 2.31
N ILE A 133 7.67 -0.31 1.39
CA ILE A 133 7.35 -1.25 0.33
C ILE A 133 6.81 -0.53 -0.91
N HIS A 134 7.16 -1.04 -2.08
CA HIS A 134 6.60 -0.62 -3.35
C HIS A 134 5.91 -1.80 -4.05
N GLN A 135 4.64 -1.63 -4.40
CA GLN A 135 3.85 -2.65 -5.09
C GLN A 135 3.53 -2.22 -6.52
N PRO A 136 4.39 -2.54 -7.50
CA PRO A 136 4.16 -2.24 -8.90
C PRO A 136 3.34 -3.34 -9.58
N ARG A 137 2.66 -2.99 -10.65
CA ARG A 137 2.17 -3.97 -11.61
C ARG A 137 3.36 -4.52 -12.41
N TYR A 138 3.78 -5.73 -12.07
CA TYR A 138 4.95 -6.39 -12.63
C TYR A 138 4.67 -7.86 -12.93
N ASN A 139 4.85 -8.27 -14.16
CA ASN A 139 4.66 -9.65 -14.62
C ASN A 139 5.47 -9.89 -15.90
N MET A 140 5.41 -11.11 -16.46
CA MET A 140 6.19 -11.48 -17.64
C MET A 140 5.90 -10.63 -18.90
N LEU A 141 4.73 -10.00 -18.98
CA LEU A 141 4.30 -9.18 -20.12
C LEU A 141 4.48 -7.68 -19.85
N GLU A 142 4.48 -7.26 -18.58
CA GLU A 142 4.64 -5.87 -18.17
C GLU A 142 5.88 -5.74 -17.32
N ARG A 143 6.97 -5.35 -17.94
CA ARG A 143 8.32 -5.33 -17.34
C ARG A 143 8.88 -3.92 -17.16
N TRP A 144 8.04 -2.90 -17.26
CA TRP A 144 8.45 -1.49 -17.11
C TRP A 144 9.20 -1.18 -15.79
N VAL A 145 9.02 -2.01 -14.79
CA VAL A 145 9.71 -1.92 -13.48
C VAL A 145 11.23 -2.03 -13.63
N GLU A 146 11.69 -2.77 -14.64
CA GLU A 146 13.11 -2.98 -14.94
C GLU A 146 13.78 -1.74 -15.56
N ASP A 147 12.98 -0.80 -16.07
CA ASP A 147 13.43 0.45 -16.69
C ASP A 147 13.78 1.53 -15.64
N GLY A 148 14.58 1.16 -14.63
CA GLY A 148 15.12 2.06 -13.62
C GLY A 148 14.45 1.99 -12.23
N LEU A 149 13.19 1.57 -12.12
CA LEU A 149 12.51 1.52 -10.82
C LEU A 149 13.21 0.56 -9.85
N LEU A 150 13.63 -0.63 -10.29
CA LEU A 150 14.35 -1.59 -9.44
C LEU A 150 15.63 -0.98 -8.88
N SER A 151 16.40 -0.26 -9.72
CA SER A 151 17.61 0.45 -9.27
C SER A 151 17.28 1.53 -8.25
N ALA A 152 16.21 2.31 -8.48
CA ALA A 152 15.78 3.34 -7.54
C ALA A 152 15.39 2.78 -6.17
N LEU A 153 14.80 1.60 -6.14
CA LEU A 153 14.40 0.92 -4.90
C LEU A 153 15.62 0.33 -4.16
N ASP A 154 16.55 -0.28 -4.90
CA ASP A 154 17.77 -0.87 -4.34
C ASP A 154 18.72 0.20 -3.75
N GLU A 155 18.91 1.33 -4.43
CA GLU A 155 19.72 2.47 -3.96
C GLU A 155 19.23 3.04 -2.61
N ASN A 156 17.95 2.94 -2.32
CA ASN A 156 17.38 3.39 -1.06
C ASN A 156 17.44 2.33 0.06
N GLY A 157 17.95 1.12 -0.25
CA GLY A 157 18.49 0.15 0.70
C GLY A 157 17.49 -0.63 1.55
N GLU A 158 16.20 -0.29 1.53
CA GLU A 158 15.22 -0.87 2.48
C GLU A 158 13.83 -1.08 1.86
N ILE A 159 13.62 -0.78 0.57
CA ILE A 159 12.29 -0.86 -0.03
C ILE A 159 12.06 -2.23 -0.64
N VAL A 160 11.15 -2.98 -0.05
CA VAL A 160 10.72 -4.29 -0.57
C VAL A 160 9.89 -4.11 -1.83
N VAL A 161 10.16 -4.89 -2.87
CA VAL A 161 9.32 -4.96 -4.07
C VAL A 161 8.32 -6.08 -3.90
N ASP A 162 7.04 -5.74 -3.91
CA ASP A 162 5.94 -6.71 -3.96
C ASP A 162 5.31 -6.67 -5.35
N ALA A 163 5.51 -7.74 -6.13
CA ALA A 163 5.01 -7.84 -7.48
C ALA A 163 3.62 -8.51 -7.51
N VAL A 164 2.62 -7.79 -8.01
CA VAL A 164 1.29 -8.37 -8.24
C VAL A 164 1.32 -9.22 -9.50
N ARG A 165 1.23 -10.54 -9.36
CA ARG A 165 1.05 -11.48 -10.48
C ARG A 165 -0.40 -11.48 -10.96
N TYR A 166 -0.60 -11.14 -12.22
CA TYR A 166 -1.85 -11.48 -12.92
C TYR A 166 -1.73 -12.88 -13.52
N CYS A 167 -2.63 -13.78 -13.15
CA CYS A 167 -2.77 -15.04 -13.85
C CYS A 167 -3.48 -14.82 -15.21
N ILE A 168 -3.05 -15.56 -16.23
CA ILE A 168 -3.45 -15.40 -17.64
C ILE A 168 -4.95 -15.69 -17.89
N ASP A 169 -5.65 -16.29 -16.94
CA ASP A 169 -7.05 -16.71 -17.02
C ASP A 169 -8.02 -15.81 -16.23
N GLY A 170 -7.58 -14.61 -15.84
CA GLY A 170 -8.43 -13.62 -15.16
C GLY A 170 -8.80 -13.96 -13.70
N LYS A 171 -8.24 -15.01 -13.15
CA LYS A 171 -8.35 -15.34 -11.71
C LYS A 171 -7.17 -14.75 -10.98
N TYR A 172 -7.46 -13.84 -10.04
CA TYR A 172 -6.46 -13.22 -9.18
C TYR A 172 -5.87 -14.27 -8.22
N ALA A 173 -4.62 -14.63 -8.41
CA ALA A 173 -3.84 -15.31 -7.39
C ALA A 173 -2.86 -14.31 -6.80
N CYS A 174 -3.10 -13.83 -5.59
CA CYS A 174 -2.08 -13.22 -4.77
C CYS A 174 -1.04 -14.30 -4.44
N ALA A 175 0.05 -14.32 -5.18
CA ALA A 175 1.26 -14.98 -4.71
C ALA A 175 2.00 -13.91 -3.89
N CYS A 176 1.86 -13.97 -2.58
CA CYS A 176 2.79 -13.30 -1.70
C CYS A 176 4.19 -13.84 -2.04
N PRO A 177 5.14 -13.04 -2.52
CA PRO A 177 6.51 -13.52 -2.62
C PRO A 177 6.93 -13.86 -1.20
N SER A 178 7.46 -15.05 -1.02
CA SER A 178 8.11 -15.40 0.22
C SER A 178 9.10 -14.27 0.54
N ILE A 179 8.87 -13.56 1.65
CA ILE A 179 9.87 -12.65 2.20
C ILE A 179 11.09 -13.52 2.43
N SER A 180 12.07 -13.42 1.54
CA SER A 180 13.35 -14.05 1.77
C SER A 180 13.97 -13.29 2.93
N ARG A 181 13.78 -13.81 4.15
CA ARG A 181 14.56 -13.37 5.29
C ARG A 181 16.02 -13.58 4.92
N GLN A 182 16.72 -12.51 4.58
CA GLN A 182 18.15 -12.56 4.63
C GLN A 182 18.50 -12.92 6.09
N PRO A 183 19.31 -13.95 6.31
CA PRO A 183 19.71 -14.30 7.66
C PRO A 183 20.43 -13.08 8.25
N ILE A 184 19.94 -12.60 9.40
CA ILE A 184 20.63 -11.62 10.22
C ILE A 184 22.01 -12.21 10.49
N GLN A 185 23.04 -11.61 9.92
CA GLN A 185 24.41 -11.98 10.23
C GLN A 185 24.67 -11.65 11.71
N PRO A 186 25.11 -12.58 12.55
CA PRO A 186 25.46 -12.26 13.92
C PRO A 186 26.63 -11.28 13.91
N GLU A 187 26.44 -10.17 14.64
CA GLU A 187 27.51 -9.22 14.87
C GLU A 187 28.74 -9.96 15.43
N SER A 188 29.85 -9.87 14.71
CA SER A 188 31.14 -10.35 15.20
C SER A 188 31.56 -9.54 16.43
N LYS A 189 31.68 -10.24 17.55
CA LYS A 189 32.30 -9.69 18.78
C LYS A 189 33.77 -9.41 18.56
#